data_f6f758e8d3fd574691e144af55b67953
#
_entry.id   f6f758e8d3fd574691e144af55b67953
#
_cell.length_a   1.000
_cell.length_b   1.000
_cell.length_c   1.000
_cell.angle_alpha   90.00
_cell.angle_beta   90.00
_cell.angle_gamma   90.00
#
_symmetry.space_group_name_H-M   'P 1'
#
loop_
_entity.id
_entity.type
_entity.pdbx_description
1 polymer ?
#
loop_
_entity_poly.entity_id
_entity_poly.type
_entity_poly.pdbx_seq_one_letter_code
_entity_poly.pdbx_strand_id
1 'polypeptide(L)'
;MNIGKRLEGKVALITGGASGIGAETARIFAAHGGKLIVADVQDELGKNVVLEIMEAGGQAVYKHLDVTSEDAWAQLIDETVELHGNVDVLANIAGISGRDPAMKVQKTITPGPLIEDTSLEAWNKIMNINVTGVYLGTKSVLPVMRDSGGGSIINISSICGLVGSFGNAAYHASKGAVRIFTKATAVQHAKDNIRSNSIHPGFVDTPMTAPGHSNNEVAKVRIEATPLGRFGVPRDIAMGCLYLASDESSWVTGTELVIDGGLTAH
;
A
#
# COMPACT_ATOMS: atom_id res chain seq x y z
N MET A 1 -22.72 18.11 4.56
CA MET A 1 -21.49 17.31 4.56
C MET A 1 -20.34 18.23 4.19
N ASN A 2 -19.32 18.29 5.00
CA ASN A 2 -18.14 19.10 4.69
C ASN A 2 -17.26 18.28 3.73
N ILE A 3 -17.42 18.51 2.43
CA ILE A 3 -16.78 17.72 1.36
C ILE A 3 -15.23 17.85 1.38
N GLY A 4 -14.68 18.76 2.21
CA GLY A 4 -13.25 19.06 2.26
C GLY A 4 -12.41 18.20 3.21
N LYS A 5 -12.97 17.62 4.26
CA LYS A 5 -12.19 16.96 5.34
C LYS A 5 -12.73 15.56 5.65
N ARG A 6 -12.50 14.63 4.74
CA ARG A 6 -13.03 13.25 4.81
C ARG A 6 -12.42 12.40 5.93
N LEU A 7 -11.27 12.80 6.48
CA LEU A 7 -10.54 12.13 7.56
C LEU A 7 -10.33 13.02 8.78
N GLU A 8 -11.20 14.05 8.97
CA GLU A 8 -11.07 14.97 10.10
C GLU A 8 -11.01 14.19 11.43
N GLY A 9 -9.92 14.41 12.16
CA GLY A 9 -9.68 13.81 13.46
C GLY A 9 -9.26 12.33 13.45
N LYS A 10 -9.28 11.63 12.30
CA LYS A 10 -8.84 10.22 12.20
C LYS A 10 -7.32 10.11 12.27
N VAL A 11 -6.85 9.11 12.98
CA VAL A 11 -5.44 8.72 13.07
C VAL A 11 -5.16 7.64 12.04
N ALA A 12 -4.24 7.91 11.09
CA ALA A 12 -3.91 7.00 10.01
C ALA A 12 -2.43 6.62 10.01
N LEU A 13 -2.14 5.32 10.07
CA LEU A 13 -0.81 4.75 9.95
C LEU A 13 -0.60 4.28 8.52
N ILE A 14 0.47 4.74 7.87
CA ILE A 14 0.80 4.45 6.47
C ILE A 14 2.18 3.85 6.40
N THR A 15 2.29 2.59 5.99
CA THR A 15 3.59 1.94 5.73
C THR A 15 4.04 2.16 4.29
N GLY A 16 5.36 2.19 4.05
CA GLY A 16 5.89 2.56 2.74
C GLY A 16 5.63 4.03 2.40
N GLY A 17 5.53 4.88 3.44
CA GLY A 17 5.11 6.27 3.34
C GLY A 17 6.16 7.24 2.82
N ALA A 18 7.40 6.79 2.61
CA ALA A 18 8.49 7.65 2.16
C ALA A 18 8.50 7.93 0.65
N SER A 19 7.77 7.16 -0.17
CA SER A 19 7.81 7.33 -1.62
C SER A 19 6.54 6.83 -2.33
N GLY A 20 6.41 7.15 -3.62
CA GLY A 20 5.40 6.61 -4.51
C GLY A 20 3.96 6.73 -3.98
N ILE A 21 3.23 5.61 -4.00
CA ILE A 21 1.83 5.56 -3.58
C ILE A 21 1.67 5.94 -2.10
N GLY A 22 2.59 5.48 -1.23
CA GLY A 22 2.52 5.75 0.21
C GLY A 22 2.67 7.24 0.53
N ALA A 23 3.67 7.89 -0.06
CA ALA A 23 3.90 9.32 0.13
C ALA A 23 2.72 10.17 -0.36
N GLU A 24 2.17 9.83 -1.54
CA GLU A 24 1.00 10.55 -2.05
C GLU A 24 -0.25 10.28 -1.22
N THR A 25 -0.43 9.05 -0.71
CA THR A 25 -1.51 8.73 0.24
C THR A 25 -1.39 9.56 1.50
N ALA A 26 -0.17 9.71 2.05
CA ALA A 26 0.06 10.54 3.22
C ALA A 26 -0.32 12.01 2.96
N ARG A 27 0.12 12.61 1.86
CA ARG A 27 -0.24 14.00 1.51
C ARG A 27 -1.74 14.17 1.38
N ILE A 28 -2.42 13.25 0.69
CA ILE A 28 -3.88 13.32 0.49
C ILE A 28 -4.62 13.16 1.82
N PHE A 29 -4.24 12.19 2.66
CA PHE A 29 -4.89 11.97 3.95
C PHE A 29 -4.74 13.19 4.86
N ALA A 30 -3.55 13.82 4.90
CA ALA A 30 -3.31 15.05 5.65
C ALA A 30 -4.16 16.21 5.14
N ALA A 31 -4.24 16.40 3.81
CA ALA A 31 -5.08 17.44 3.20
C ALA A 31 -6.57 17.26 3.53
N HIS A 32 -6.99 16.02 3.83
CA HIS A 32 -8.34 15.70 4.28
C HIS A 32 -8.52 15.64 5.81
N GLY A 33 -7.57 16.19 6.59
CA GLY A 33 -7.69 16.38 8.04
C GLY A 33 -7.24 15.20 8.90
N GLY A 34 -6.61 14.19 8.30
CA GLY A 34 -6.03 13.06 9.04
C GLY A 34 -4.79 13.45 9.83
N LYS A 35 -4.59 12.79 10.99
CA LYS A 35 -3.35 12.82 11.77
C LYS A 35 -2.52 11.60 11.38
N LEU A 36 -1.30 11.80 10.88
CA LEU A 36 -0.60 10.74 10.18
C LEU A 36 0.63 10.24 10.91
N ILE A 37 0.78 8.92 10.89
CA ILE A 37 2.02 8.22 11.17
C ILE A 37 2.55 7.72 9.83
N VAL A 38 3.61 8.36 9.34
CA VAL A 38 4.31 7.98 8.10
C VAL A 38 5.44 7.03 8.48
N ALA A 39 5.32 5.75 8.12
CA ALA A 39 6.26 4.71 8.51
C ALA A 39 7.00 4.14 7.29
N ASP A 40 8.33 4.07 7.35
CA ASP A 40 9.19 3.54 6.29
C ASP A 40 10.58 3.19 6.86
N VAL A 41 11.38 2.46 6.10
CA VAL A 41 12.81 2.23 6.39
C VAL A 41 13.71 3.34 5.81
N GLN A 42 13.19 4.20 4.95
CA GLN A 42 13.90 5.28 4.26
C GLN A 42 13.76 6.60 5.03
N ASP A 43 14.52 6.74 6.12
CA ASP A 43 14.35 7.82 7.10
C ASP A 43 14.32 9.23 6.49
N GLU A 44 15.29 9.56 5.66
CA GLU A 44 15.41 10.91 5.10
C GLU A 44 14.24 11.24 4.15
N LEU A 45 13.84 10.29 3.32
CA LEU A 45 12.69 10.49 2.43
C LEU A 45 11.39 10.61 3.22
N GLY A 46 11.20 9.77 4.24
CA GLY A 46 10.02 9.81 5.08
C GLY A 46 9.90 11.11 5.88
N LYS A 47 11.02 11.62 6.44
CA LYS A 47 11.07 12.93 7.11
C LYS A 47 10.72 14.07 6.15
N ASN A 48 11.21 14.01 4.90
CA ASN A 48 10.88 15.02 3.89
C ASN A 48 9.39 15.04 3.56
N VAL A 49 8.74 13.88 3.42
CA VAL A 49 7.28 13.79 3.22
C VAL A 49 6.53 14.43 4.40
N VAL A 50 6.97 14.19 5.63
CA VAL A 50 6.35 14.80 6.82
C VAL A 50 6.53 16.31 6.82
N LEU A 51 7.72 16.82 6.49
CA LEU A 51 7.97 18.26 6.38
C LEU A 51 7.05 18.94 5.36
N GLU A 52 6.92 18.36 4.16
CA GLU A 52 5.99 18.85 3.12
C GLU A 52 4.54 18.90 3.62
N ILE A 53 4.10 17.86 4.35
CA ILE A 53 2.76 17.82 4.94
C ILE A 53 2.57 18.92 5.97
N MET A 54 3.54 19.13 6.85
CA MET A 54 3.49 20.17 7.89
C MET A 54 3.51 21.57 7.29
N GLU A 55 4.34 21.81 6.26
CA GLU A 55 4.38 23.09 5.53
C GLU A 55 3.05 23.39 4.83
N ALA A 56 2.33 22.35 4.37
CA ALA A 56 0.98 22.48 3.83
C ALA A 56 -0.12 22.63 4.91
N GLY A 57 0.24 22.70 6.20
CA GLY A 57 -0.69 22.85 7.33
C GLY A 57 -1.34 21.55 7.81
N GLY A 58 -0.86 20.39 7.38
CA GLY A 58 -1.30 19.08 7.84
C GLY A 58 -0.60 18.62 9.12
N GLN A 59 -0.97 17.45 9.64
CA GLN A 59 -0.40 16.85 10.84
C GLN A 59 0.20 15.48 10.47
N ALA A 60 1.50 15.32 10.64
CA ALA A 60 2.19 14.07 10.41
C ALA A 60 3.43 13.92 11.29
N VAL A 61 3.78 12.69 11.63
CA VAL A 61 5.06 12.32 12.24
C VAL A 61 5.68 11.18 11.45
N TYR A 62 7.01 11.17 11.36
CA TYR A 62 7.76 10.07 10.77
C TYR A 62 8.14 9.05 11.85
N LYS A 63 8.06 7.76 11.50
CA LYS A 63 8.56 6.66 12.32
C LYS A 63 9.33 5.66 11.44
N HIS A 64 10.53 5.28 11.89
CA HIS A 64 11.26 4.20 11.24
C HIS A 64 10.54 2.88 11.49
N LEU A 65 10.28 2.10 10.44
CA LEU A 65 9.62 0.80 10.55
C LEU A 65 10.15 -0.16 9.48
N ASP A 66 10.79 -1.24 9.93
CA ASP A 66 10.87 -2.47 9.15
C ASP A 66 9.60 -3.28 9.38
N VAL A 67 8.75 -3.37 8.37
CA VAL A 67 7.45 -4.07 8.46
C VAL A 67 7.60 -5.57 8.76
N THR A 68 8.80 -6.15 8.64
CA THR A 68 9.07 -7.56 8.96
C THR A 68 9.38 -7.80 10.44
N SER A 69 9.54 -6.75 11.25
CA SER A 69 9.84 -6.82 12.67
C SER A 69 8.58 -6.71 13.52
N GLU A 70 8.23 -7.78 14.22
CA GLU A 70 7.08 -7.79 15.14
C GLU A 70 7.28 -6.83 16.32
N ASP A 71 8.49 -6.76 16.87
CA ASP A 71 8.82 -5.85 17.97
C ASP A 71 8.73 -4.38 17.55
N ALA A 72 9.18 -4.05 16.33
CA ALA A 72 9.06 -2.69 15.78
C ALA A 72 7.59 -2.28 15.59
N TRP A 73 6.72 -3.21 15.19
CA TRP A 73 5.29 -2.97 15.13
C TRP A 73 4.67 -2.70 16.52
N ALA A 74 5.01 -3.52 17.52
CA ALA A 74 4.52 -3.33 18.88
C ALA A 74 4.91 -1.94 19.40
N GLN A 75 6.17 -1.57 19.29
CA GLN A 75 6.65 -0.24 19.69
C GLN A 75 5.93 0.87 18.95
N LEU A 76 5.75 0.77 17.63
CA LEU A 76 5.08 1.79 16.82
C LEU A 76 3.63 1.99 17.25
N ILE A 77 2.91 0.92 17.55
CA ILE A 77 1.52 1.02 18.02
C ILE A 77 1.45 1.67 19.39
N ASP A 78 2.30 1.27 20.34
CA ASP A 78 2.36 1.86 21.68
C ASP A 78 2.62 3.38 21.59
N GLU A 79 3.62 3.80 20.81
CA GLU A 79 3.94 5.22 20.58
C GLU A 79 2.79 5.97 19.88
N THR A 80 2.07 5.32 18.96
CA THR A 80 0.92 5.92 18.27
C THR A 80 -0.26 6.12 19.22
N VAL A 81 -0.53 5.15 20.07
CA VAL A 81 -1.59 5.22 21.08
C VAL A 81 -1.25 6.27 22.15
N GLU A 82 0.00 6.35 22.59
CA GLU A 82 0.45 7.39 23.52
C GLU A 82 0.24 8.80 22.93
N LEU A 83 0.54 8.98 21.63
CA LEU A 83 0.46 10.28 20.96
C LEU A 83 -0.96 10.70 20.60
N HIS A 84 -1.80 9.76 20.18
CA HIS A 84 -3.09 10.06 19.55
C HIS A 84 -4.30 9.35 20.18
N GLY A 85 -4.07 8.36 21.04
CA GLY A 85 -5.11 7.60 21.74
C GLY A 85 -5.65 6.38 20.98
N ASN A 86 -5.54 6.36 19.64
CA ASN A 86 -6.10 5.29 18.79
C ASN A 86 -5.36 5.15 17.47
N VAL A 87 -5.81 4.16 16.66
CA VAL A 87 -5.51 4.03 15.22
C VAL A 87 -6.83 3.76 14.49
N ASP A 88 -7.30 4.70 13.67
CA ASP A 88 -8.54 4.56 12.90
C ASP A 88 -8.31 3.89 11.54
N VAL A 89 -7.14 4.13 10.94
CA VAL A 89 -6.82 3.64 9.59
C VAL A 89 -5.42 3.04 9.57
N LEU A 90 -5.31 1.83 9.01
CA LEU A 90 -4.03 1.24 8.60
C LEU A 90 -3.99 1.13 7.08
N ALA A 91 -3.00 1.76 6.44
CA ALA A 91 -2.69 1.59 5.03
C ALA A 91 -1.38 0.81 4.86
N ASN A 92 -1.48 -0.49 4.61
CA ASN A 92 -0.36 -1.38 4.31
C ASN A 92 0.07 -1.17 2.85
N ILE A 93 1.00 -0.24 2.61
CA ILE A 93 1.49 0.12 1.27
C ILE A 93 2.92 -0.36 1.05
N ALA A 94 3.71 -0.57 2.10
CA ALA A 94 5.06 -1.11 2.00
C ALA A 94 5.11 -2.40 1.18
N GLY A 95 6.08 -2.49 0.27
CA GLY A 95 6.27 -3.68 -0.54
C GLY A 95 7.39 -3.52 -1.56
N ILE A 96 7.85 -4.64 -2.08
CA ILE A 96 8.90 -4.72 -3.11
C ILE A 96 8.44 -5.58 -4.28
N SER A 97 8.93 -5.28 -5.48
CA SER A 97 8.65 -6.09 -6.69
C SER A 97 9.62 -7.27 -6.85
N GLY A 98 10.69 -7.32 -6.07
CA GLY A 98 11.77 -8.30 -6.21
C GLY A 98 12.62 -8.09 -7.47
N ARG A 99 12.50 -6.95 -8.12
CA ARG A 99 13.44 -6.56 -9.20
C ARG A 99 14.68 -5.97 -8.56
N ASP A 100 15.83 -6.44 -8.99
CA ASP A 100 17.09 -5.79 -8.67
C ASP A 100 17.16 -4.47 -9.46
N PRO A 101 17.30 -3.31 -8.80
CA PRO A 101 17.49 -2.03 -9.48
C PRO A 101 18.72 -2.00 -10.42
N ALA A 102 19.72 -2.84 -10.14
CA ALA A 102 20.93 -2.98 -10.96
C ALA A 102 20.70 -3.88 -12.20
N MET A 103 19.62 -4.64 -12.27
CA MET A 103 19.28 -5.40 -13.48
C MET A 103 18.95 -4.43 -14.61
N LYS A 104 19.85 -4.33 -15.60
CA LYS A 104 19.54 -3.66 -16.86
C LYS A 104 18.31 -4.34 -17.46
N VAL A 105 17.26 -3.57 -17.69
CA VAL A 105 16.08 -4.03 -18.43
C VAL A 105 16.57 -4.48 -19.79
N GLN A 106 16.68 -5.79 -20.00
CA GLN A 106 17.05 -6.35 -21.31
C GLN A 106 15.96 -5.99 -22.31
N LYS A 107 16.35 -5.84 -23.58
CA LYS A 107 15.49 -5.51 -24.74
C LYS A 107 14.31 -6.46 -24.99
N THR A 108 14.16 -7.48 -24.19
CA THR A 108 13.07 -8.45 -24.26
C THR A 108 12.00 -8.11 -23.21
N ILE A 109 10.76 -8.23 -23.62
CA ILE A 109 9.56 -8.17 -22.76
C ILE A 109 9.57 -9.28 -21.67
N THR A 110 10.68 -9.94 -21.46
CA THR A 110 10.87 -10.97 -20.42
C THR A 110 11.31 -10.32 -19.12
N PRO A 111 10.49 -10.30 -18.18
CA PRO A 111 10.56 -9.27 -17.15
C PRO A 111 10.83 -9.78 -15.76
N GLY A 112 11.45 -10.80 -15.56
CA GLY A 112 11.80 -11.30 -14.24
C GLY A 112 12.47 -12.66 -14.34
N PRO A 113 13.08 -13.15 -13.26
CA PRO A 113 13.60 -14.50 -13.24
C PRO A 113 12.45 -15.49 -13.47
N LEU A 114 12.73 -16.55 -14.22
CA LEU A 114 11.84 -17.70 -14.30
C LEU A 114 11.70 -18.35 -12.91
N ILE A 115 10.69 -19.17 -12.72
CA ILE A 115 10.44 -19.79 -11.41
C ILE A 115 11.67 -20.61 -10.96
N GLU A 116 12.26 -21.36 -11.86
CA GLU A 116 13.47 -22.17 -11.63
C GLU A 116 14.72 -21.35 -11.31
N ASP A 117 14.76 -20.09 -11.72
CA ASP A 117 15.88 -19.17 -11.47
C ASP A 117 15.67 -18.33 -10.19
N THR A 118 14.51 -18.41 -9.58
CA THR A 118 14.18 -17.66 -8.36
C THR A 118 14.75 -18.38 -7.13
N SER A 119 15.77 -17.80 -6.48
CA SER A 119 16.31 -18.37 -5.25
C SER A 119 15.29 -18.34 -4.10
N LEU A 120 15.39 -19.30 -3.18
CA LEU A 120 14.55 -19.31 -1.98
C LEU A 120 14.74 -18.05 -1.14
N GLU A 121 15.94 -17.47 -1.11
CA GLU A 121 16.21 -16.20 -0.43
C GLU A 121 15.41 -15.05 -1.06
N ALA A 122 15.43 -14.91 -2.38
CA ALA A 122 14.66 -13.89 -3.11
C ALA A 122 13.15 -14.07 -2.90
N TRP A 123 12.66 -15.31 -2.94
CA TRP A 123 11.29 -15.66 -2.61
C TRP A 123 10.92 -15.22 -1.18
N ASN A 124 11.71 -15.63 -0.19
CA ASN A 124 11.44 -15.34 1.21
C ASN A 124 11.48 -13.83 1.48
N LYS A 125 12.41 -13.09 0.87
CA LYS A 125 12.48 -11.63 1.01
C LYS A 125 11.17 -10.97 0.55
N ILE A 126 10.64 -11.36 -0.60
CA ILE A 126 9.38 -10.82 -1.13
C ILE A 126 8.21 -11.20 -0.22
N MET A 127 8.12 -12.46 0.20
CA MET A 127 7.04 -12.93 1.07
C MET A 127 7.08 -12.26 2.44
N ASN A 128 8.26 -12.08 3.03
CA ASN A 128 8.40 -11.45 4.33
C ASN A 128 7.95 -9.98 4.29
N ILE A 129 8.38 -9.23 3.30
CA ILE A 129 7.98 -7.80 3.22
C ILE A 129 6.52 -7.67 2.81
N ASN A 130 6.11 -8.33 1.71
CA ASN A 130 4.81 -8.09 1.11
C ASN A 130 3.65 -8.80 1.82
N VAL A 131 3.90 -9.91 2.52
CA VAL A 131 2.85 -10.72 3.17
C VAL A 131 2.98 -10.68 4.69
N THR A 132 4.15 -11.08 5.23
CA THR A 132 4.35 -11.07 6.69
C THR A 132 4.24 -9.64 7.24
N GLY A 133 4.77 -8.62 6.54
CA GLY A 133 4.61 -7.23 6.93
C GLY A 133 3.15 -6.77 6.99
N VAL A 134 2.33 -7.15 6.01
CA VAL A 134 0.88 -6.86 6.02
C VAL A 134 0.17 -7.60 7.16
N TYR A 135 0.53 -8.85 7.41
CA TYR A 135 0.01 -9.63 8.54
C TYR A 135 0.35 -8.99 9.88
N LEU A 136 1.63 -8.64 10.10
CA LEU A 136 2.07 -8.03 11.36
C LEU A 136 1.40 -6.69 11.61
N GLY A 137 1.31 -5.82 10.59
CA GLY A 137 0.61 -4.55 10.71
C GLY A 137 -0.88 -4.73 11.05
N THR A 138 -1.55 -5.65 10.36
CA THR A 138 -2.94 -5.98 10.66
C THR A 138 -3.10 -6.52 12.08
N LYS A 139 -2.28 -7.50 12.48
CA LYS A 139 -2.29 -8.09 13.83
C LYS A 139 -2.13 -7.02 14.90
N SER A 140 -1.21 -6.08 14.72
CA SER A 140 -0.87 -5.07 15.72
C SER A 140 -1.96 -4.02 15.92
N VAL A 141 -2.70 -3.62 14.85
CA VAL A 141 -3.76 -2.60 14.99
C VAL A 141 -5.10 -3.15 15.46
N LEU A 142 -5.38 -4.44 15.27
CA LEU A 142 -6.69 -5.03 15.57
C LEU A 142 -7.15 -4.82 17.02
N PRO A 143 -6.32 -5.02 18.06
CA PRO A 143 -6.73 -4.75 19.44
C PRO A 143 -7.13 -3.29 19.64
N VAL A 144 -6.29 -2.35 19.17
CA VAL A 144 -6.51 -0.91 19.33
C VAL A 144 -7.77 -0.46 18.58
N MET A 145 -7.97 -0.93 17.34
CA MET A 145 -9.17 -0.62 16.55
C MET A 145 -10.44 -1.16 17.23
N ARG A 146 -10.40 -2.39 17.79
CA ARG A 146 -11.53 -2.96 18.53
C ARG A 146 -11.89 -2.13 19.75
N ASP A 147 -10.89 -1.75 20.54
CA ASP A 147 -11.09 -0.96 21.77
C ASP A 147 -11.59 0.44 21.46
N SER A 148 -11.28 0.99 20.27
CA SER A 148 -11.76 2.29 19.79
C SER A 148 -13.09 2.23 19.04
N GLY A 149 -13.71 1.05 18.90
CA GLY A 149 -15.03 0.88 18.30
C GLY A 149 -15.03 0.65 16.77
N GLY A 150 -13.89 0.37 16.18
CA GLY A 150 -13.76 -0.01 14.76
C GLY A 150 -12.58 0.65 14.06
N GLY A 151 -12.44 0.38 12.75
CA GLY A 151 -11.37 0.94 11.94
C GLY A 151 -11.43 0.51 10.47
N SER A 152 -10.47 0.99 9.68
CA SER A 152 -10.32 0.64 8.28
C SER A 152 -8.90 0.18 7.97
N ILE A 153 -8.77 -1.05 7.46
CA ILE A 153 -7.51 -1.63 7.00
C ILE A 153 -7.52 -1.65 5.46
N ILE A 154 -6.50 -1.06 4.85
CA ILE A 154 -6.33 -0.96 3.40
C ILE A 154 -5.03 -1.64 3.03
N ASN A 155 -5.10 -2.69 2.23
CA ASN A 155 -3.95 -3.46 1.81
C ASN A 155 -3.67 -3.25 0.32
N ILE A 156 -2.47 -2.81 -0.04
CA ILE A 156 -2.09 -2.68 -1.44
C ILE A 156 -1.63 -4.04 -1.98
N SER A 157 -2.52 -4.65 -2.79
CA SER A 157 -2.22 -5.80 -3.60
C SER A 157 -1.61 -5.36 -4.96
N SER A 158 -2.10 -5.89 -6.06
CA SER A 158 -1.72 -5.58 -7.45
C SER A 158 -2.66 -6.30 -8.41
N ILE A 159 -2.72 -5.89 -9.68
CA ILE A 159 -3.23 -6.73 -10.75
C ILE A 159 -2.53 -8.11 -10.80
N CYS A 160 -1.26 -8.18 -10.39
CA CYS A 160 -0.52 -9.44 -10.25
C CYS A 160 -1.08 -10.37 -9.16
N GLY A 161 -1.98 -9.91 -8.31
CA GLY A 161 -2.76 -10.74 -7.40
C GLY A 161 -4.08 -11.25 -8.01
N LEU A 162 -4.43 -10.78 -9.21
CA LEU A 162 -5.66 -11.13 -9.94
C LEU A 162 -5.38 -12.01 -11.15
N VAL A 163 -4.35 -11.66 -11.92
CA VAL A 163 -3.99 -12.31 -13.18
C VAL A 163 -2.52 -12.65 -13.23
N GLY A 164 -2.18 -13.69 -14.01
CA GLY A 164 -0.78 -14.02 -14.29
C GLY A 164 -0.16 -13.06 -15.31
N SER A 165 1.13 -12.86 -15.21
CA SER A 165 1.92 -12.12 -16.19
C SER A 165 3.34 -12.67 -16.25
N PHE A 166 4.14 -12.19 -17.18
CA PHE A 166 5.57 -12.55 -17.27
C PHE A 166 6.44 -11.90 -16.17
N GLY A 167 5.84 -11.45 -15.06
CA GLY A 167 6.55 -10.88 -13.93
C GLY A 167 7.10 -11.93 -12.97
N ASN A 168 7.74 -11.46 -11.91
CA ASN A 168 8.27 -12.32 -10.85
C ASN A 168 7.15 -13.13 -10.17
N ALA A 169 7.23 -14.47 -10.22
CA ALA A 169 6.21 -15.36 -9.64
C ALA A 169 6.04 -15.18 -8.13
N ALA A 170 7.13 -14.91 -7.39
CA ALA A 170 7.06 -14.63 -5.96
C ALA A 170 6.24 -13.36 -5.67
N TYR A 171 6.36 -12.34 -6.53
CA TYR A 171 5.53 -11.13 -6.41
C TYR A 171 4.04 -11.43 -6.63
N HIS A 172 3.70 -12.23 -7.68
CA HIS A 172 2.32 -12.66 -7.92
C HIS A 172 1.76 -13.43 -6.73
N ALA A 173 2.52 -14.40 -6.23
CA ALA A 173 2.13 -15.19 -5.05
C ALA A 173 1.90 -14.29 -3.84
N SER A 174 2.79 -13.32 -3.58
CA SER A 174 2.66 -12.39 -2.45
C SER A 174 1.40 -11.52 -2.56
N LYS A 175 1.09 -11.00 -3.76
CA LYS A 175 -0.07 -10.14 -3.97
C LYS A 175 -1.39 -10.93 -4.01
N GLY A 176 -1.36 -12.18 -4.45
CA GLY A 176 -2.47 -13.14 -4.29
C GLY A 176 -2.74 -13.47 -2.82
N ALA A 177 -1.69 -13.68 -2.02
CA ALA A 177 -1.82 -13.90 -0.57
C ALA A 177 -2.46 -12.70 0.13
N VAL A 178 -2.01 -11.47 -0.13
CA VAL A 178 -2.59 -10.23 0.42
C VAL A 178 -4.07 -10.10 0.06
N ARG A 179 -4.44 -10.41 -1.19
CA ARG A 179 -5.82 -10.41 -1.66
C ARG A 179 -6.74 -11.28 -0.79
N ILE A 180 -6.38 -12.54 -0.57
CA ILE A 180 -7.20 -13.49 0.20
C ILE A 180 -7.10 -13.22 1.71
N PHE A 181 -5.93 -12.84 2.22
CA PHE A 181 -5.77 -12.43 3.60
C PHE A 181 -6.70 -11.25 3.96
N THR A 182 -6.85 -10.28 3.07
CA THR A 182 -7.78 -9.15 3.24
C THR A 182 -9.21 -9.60 3.44
N LYS A 183 -9.68 -10.58 2.64
CA LYS A 183 -11.05 -11.12 2.77
C LYS A 183 -11.24 -11.89 4.08
N ALA A 184 -10.25 -12.68 4.48
CA ALA A 184 -10.29 -13.38 5.76
C ALA A 184 -10.37 -12.40 6.94
N THR A 185 -9.55 -11.35 6.93
CA THR A 185 -9.58 -10.27 7.94
C THR A 185 -10.95 -9.59 7.98
N ALA A 186 -11.51 -9.24 6.81
CA ALA A 186 -12.82 -8.60 6.71
C ALA A 186 -13.92 -9.42 7.38
N VAL A 187 -13.96 -10.74 7.11
CA VAL A 187 -14.98 -11.64 7.68
C VAL A 187 -14.78 -11.85 9.18
N GLN A 188 -13.53 -12.03 9.62
CA GLN A 188 -13.21 -12.31 11.02
C GLN A 188 -13.52 -11.13 11.95
N HIS A 189 -13.34 -9.88 11.47
CA HIS A 189 -13.42 -8.67 12.29
C HIS A 189 -14.60 -7.74 11.95
N ALA A 190 -15.55 -8.20 11.12
CA ALA A 190 -16.74 -7.42 10.78
C ALA A 190 -17.57 -7.05 12.04
N LYS A 191 -17.67 -7.96 13.01
CA LYS A 191 -18.39 -7.72 14.28
C LYS A 191 -17.73 -6.69 15.17
N ASP A 192 -16.44 -6.47 14.99
CA ASP A 192 -15.66 -5.45 15.69
C ASP A 192 -15.77 -4.07 14.98
N ASN A 193 -16.63 -3.95 13.95
CA ASN A 193 -16.73 -2.76 13.08
C ASN A 193 -15.39 -2.41 12.40
N ILE A 194 -14.55 -3.43 12.12
CA ILE A 194 -13.28 -3.25 11.42
C ILE A 194 -13.47 -3.72 9.97
N ARG A 195 -13.26 -2.79 9.03
CA ARG A 195 -13.31 -3.06 7.60
C ARG A 195 -11.91 -3.38 7.09
N SER A 196 -11.81 -4.33 6.17
CA SER A 196 -10.53 -4.66 5.51
C SER A 196 -10.76 -4.82 4.01
N ASN A 197 -10.04 -4.02 3.20
CA ASN A 197 -10.21 -3.99 1.74
C ASN A 197 -8.85 -3.97 1.05
N SER A 198 -8.79 -4.53 -0.16
CA SER A 198 -7.59 -4.50 -0.99
C SER A 198 -7.74 -3.58 -2.19
N ILE A 199 -6.65 -2.87 -2.54
CA ILE A 199 -6.53 -2.12 -3.79
C ILE A 199 -5.58 -2.88 -4.70
N HIS A 200 -5.93 -2.93 -6.00
CA HIS A 200 -5.19 -3.64 -7.02
C HIS A 200 -4.72 -2.66 -8.11
N PRO A 201 -3.57 -2.00 -7.92
CA PRO A 201 -3.04 -1.09 -8.92
C PRO A 201 -2.60 -1.81 -10.19
N GLY A 202 -2.80 -1.14 -11.35
CA GLY A 202 -2.16 -1.49 -12.61
C GLY A 202 -0.73 -0.94 -12.71
N PHE A 203 -0.35 -0.49 -13.91
CA PHE A 203 0.95 0.15 -14.14
C PHE A 203 0.93 1.60 -13.67
N VAL A 204 1.46 1.84 -12.47
CA VAL A 204 1.54 3.17 -11.83
C VAL A 204 2.98 3.69 -11.91
N ASP A 205 3.16 4.94 -12.28
CA ASP A 205 4.47 5.60 -12.33
C ASP A 205 4.97 5.93 -10.93
N THR A 206 5.94 5.15 -10.45
CA THR A 206 6.52 5.22 -9.11
C THR A 206 8.01 4.89 -9.18
N PRO A 207 8.81 5.19 -8.14
CA PRO A 207 10.21 4.75 -8.08
C PRO A 207 10.39 3.24 -8.30
N MET A 208 9.45 2.41 -7.84
CA MET A 208 9.48 0.94 -8.02
C MET A 208 9.33 0.54 -9.49
N THR A 209 8.57 1.26 -10.28
CA THR A 209 8.24 0.94 -11.69
C THR A 209 9.08 1.73 -12.69
N ALA A 210 9.73 2.81 -12.26
CA ALA A 210 10.53 3.70 -13.10
C ALA A 210 11.54 2.98 -14.01
N PRO A 211 12.28 1.94 -13.58
CA PRO A 211 13.19 1.21 -14.46
C PRO A 211 12.51 0.57 -15.67
N GLY A 212 11.24 0.14 -15.51
CA GLY A 212 10.45 -0.41 -16.61
C GLY A 212 9.77 0.66 -17.46
N HIS A 213 9.39 1.79 -16.86
CA HIS A 213 8.73 2.89 -17.54
C HIS A 213 9.70 3.76 -18.35
N SER A 214 10.97 3.83 -17.95
CA SER A 214 12.03 4.53 -18.71
C SER A 214 12.50 3.79 -19.96
N ASN A 215 12.12 2.52 -20.13
CA ASN A 215 12.37 1.79 -21.37
C ASN A 215 11.20 2.02 -22.34
N ASN A 216 11.43 2.74 -23.44
CA ASN A 216 10.40 3.15 -24.38
C ASN A 216 9.60 1.97 -24.96
N GLU A 217 10.21 0.83 -25.24
CA GLU A 217 9.52 -0.36 -25.79
C GLU A 217 8.59 -0.97 -24.74
N VAL A 218 9.06 -1.13 -23.50
CA VAL A 218 8.28 -1.65 -22.39
C VAL A 218 7.14 -0.67 -22.03
N ALA A 219 7.44 0.61 -22.00
CA ALA A 219 6.45 1.66 -21.72
C ALA A 219 5.31 1.64 -22.76
N LYS A 220 5.68 1.56 -24.05
CA LYS A 220 4.71 1.50 -25.15
C LYS A 220 3.76 0.30 -24.99
N VAL A 221 4.30 -0.91 -24.79
CA VAL A 221 3.49 -2.12 -24.62
C VAL A 221 2.55 -2.01 -23.42
N ARG A 222 3.02 -1.46 -22.28
CA ARG A 222 2.19 -1.29 -21.09
C ARG A 222 1.08 -0.26 -21.29
N ILE A 223 1.37 0.85 -21.97
CA ILE A 223 0.39 1.89 -22.29
C ILE A 223 -0.65 1.34 -23.27
N GLU A 224 -0.23 0.63 -24.33
CA GLU A 224 -1.14 0.01 -25.30
C GLU A 224 -2.04 -1.05 -24.68
N ALA A 225 -1.52 -1.81 -23.68
CA ALA A 225 -2.33 -2.76 -22.93
C ALA A 225 -3.30 -2.12 -21.94
N THR A 226 -3.13 -0.84 -21.61
CA THR A 226 -3.98 -0.12 -20.66
C THR A 226 -5.07 0.64 -21.42
N PRO A 227 -6.36 0.28 -21.34
CA PRO A 227 -7.43 0.92 -22.12
C PRO A 227 -7.51 2.45 -21.98
N LEU A 228 -7.20 3.01 -20.80
CA LEU A 228 -7.14 4.46 -20.62
C LEU A 228 -5.91 5.12 -21.29
N GLY A 229 -5.01 4.36 -21.92
CA GLY A 229 -3.92 4.88 -22.77
C GLY A 229 -2.83 5.64 -22.01
N ARG A 230 -2.70 5.45 -20.71
CA ARG A 230 -1.66 6.08 -19.88
C ARG A 230 -1.26 5.20 -18.70
N PHE A 231 -0.11 5.48 -18.11
CA PHE A 231 0.19 5.01 -16.78
C PHE A 231 -0.71 5.69 -15.74
N GLY A 232 -1.06 4.95 -14.69
CA GLY A 232 -1.58 5.56 -13.47
C GLY A 232 -0.49 6.40 -12.80
N VAL A 233 -0.91 7.37 -12.02
CA VAL A 233 -0.02 8.13 -11.12
C VAL A 233 -0.33 7.76 -9.66
N PRO A 234 0.58 7.99 -8.71
CA PRO A 234 0.36 7.68 -7.29
C PRO A 234 -0.97 8.20 -6.76
N ARG A 235 -1.40 9.39 -7.24
CA ARG A 235 -2.67 10.00 -6.87
C ARG A 235 -3.89 9.17 -7.27
N ASP A 236 -3.86 8.47 -8.40
CA ASP A 236 -4.97 7.60 -8.82
C ASP A 236 -5.25 6.53 -7.75
N ILE A 237 -4.20 5.97 -7.15
CA ILE A 237 -4.31 4.94 -6.10
C ILE A 237 -4.63 5.56 -4.74
N ALA A 238 -4.00 6.66 -4.40
CA ALA A 238 -4.18 7.35 -3.13
C ALA A 238 -5.62 7.84 -2.93
N MET A 239 -6.33 8.21 -4.00
CA MET A 239 -7.76 8.54 -3.94
C MET A 239 -8.62 7.32 -3.63
N GLY A 240 -8.25 6.14 -4.10
CA GLY A 240 -8.88 4.87 -3.68
C GLY A 240 -8.62 4.57 -2.19
N CYS A 241 -7.39 4.82 -1.71
CA CYS A 241 -7.08 4.71 -0.28
C CYS A 241 -7.94 5.68 0.54
N LEU A 242 -8.08 6.93 0.10
CA LEU A 242 -8.91 7.93 0.78
C LEU A 242 -10.38 7.50 0.87
N TYR A 243 -10.95 6.96 -0.22
CA TYR A 243 -12.31 6.43 -0.22
C TYR A 243 -12.46 5.31 0.83
N LEU A 244 -11.57 4.32 0.81
CA LEU A 244 -11.64 3.19 1.74
C LEU A 244 -11.32 3.58 3.20
N ALA A 245 -10.55 4.63 3.44
CA ALA A 245 -10.27 5.16 4.77
C ALA A 245 -11.45 5.95 5.36
N SER A 246 -12.28 6.54 4.52
CA SER A 246 -13.36 7.44 4.91
C SER A 246 -14.65 6.69 5.28
N ASP A 247 -15.58 7.40 5.91
CA ASP A 247 -16.91 6.87 6.26
C ASP A 247 -17.82 6.66 5.03
N GLU A 248 -17.44 7.20 3.86
CA GLU A 248 -18.13 6.96 2.59
C GLU A 248 -18.12 5.47 2.21
N SER A 249 -17.13 4.71 2.68
CA SER A 249 -17.00 3.27 2.47
C SER A 249 -17.47 2.43 3.67
N SER A 250 -18.33 2.98 4.54
CA SER A 250 -18.80 2.31 5.78
C SER A 250 -19.49 0.96 5.53
N TRP A 251 -20.02 0.71 4.33
CA TRP A 251 -20.63 -0.57 3.92
C TRP A 251 -19.74 -1.40 3.00
N VAL A 252 -18.42 -1.10 2.96
CA VAL A 252 -17.46 -1.76 2.05
C VAL A 252 -16.41 -2.50 2.87
N THR A 253 -16.49 -3.84 2.89
CA THR A 253 -15.47 -4.71 3.49
C THR A 253 -15.27 -5.97 2.66
N GLY A 254 -14.03 -6.48 2.58
CA GLY A 254 -13.66 -7.64 1.77
C GLY A 254 -13.62 -7.36 0.26
N THR A 255 -13.71 -6.09 -0.17
CA THR A 255 -13.70 -5.74 -1.59
C THR A 255 -12.29 -5.79 -2.19
N GLU A 256 -12.28 -5.99 -3.49
CA GLU A 256 -11.11 -5.85 -4.38
C GLU A 256 -11.33 -4.61 -5.24
N LEU A 257 -10.75 -3.48 -4.83
CA LEU A 257 -10.85 -2.24 -5.59
C LEU A 257 -9.74 -2.21 -6.65
N VAL A 258 -10.09 -2.54 -7.89
CA VAL A 258 -9.15 -2.51 -9.02
C VAL A 258 -9.02 -1.08 -9.54
N ILE A 259 -7.77 -0.58 -9.63
CA ILE A 259 -7.44 0.76 -10.16
C ILE A 259 -6.28 0.58 -11.15
N ASP A 260 -6.60 0.20 -12.36
CA ASP A 260 -5.62 -0.27 -13.35
C ASP A 260 -5.80 0.30 -14.76
N GLY A 261 -6.67 1.28 -14.91
CA GLY A 261 -6.98 1.89 -16.21
C GLY A 261 -7.71 0.94 -17.17
N GLY A 262 -8.36 -0.10 -16.65
CA GLY A 262 -9.10 -1.10 -17.42
C GLY A 262 -8.27 -2.30 -17.89
N LEU A 263 -7.01 -2.40 -17.45
CA LEU A 263 -6.08 -3.44 -17.89
C LEU A 263 -6.59 -4.87 -17.66
N THR A 264 -7.33 -5.12 -16.58
CA THR A 264 -7.85 -6.46 -16.24
C THR A 264 -9.34 -6.62 -16.51
N ALA A 265 -9.96 -5.69 -17.22
CA ALA A 265 -11.40 -5.73 -17.50
C ALA A 265 -11.76 -6.57 -18.75
N HIS A 266 -10.76 -7.12 -19.44
CA HIS A 266 -10.93 -7.93 -20.67
C HIS A 266 -10.08 -9.20 -20.64
#